data_0cc45891729bea7ded0f2cafa8c4f0c2
#
_entry.id   0cc45891729bea7ded0f2cafa8c4f0c2
#
_cell.length_a   1.000
_cell.length_b   1.000
_cell.length_c   1.000
_cell.angle_alpha   90.00
_cell.angle_beta   90.00
_cell.angle_gamma   90.00
#
_symmetry.space_group_name_H-M   'P 1'
#
loop_
_entity.id
_entity.type
_entity.pdbx_description
1 polymer ?
#
loop_
_entity_poly.entity_id
_entity_poly.type
_entity_poly.pdbx_seq_one_letter_code
_entity_poly.pdbx_strand_id
1 'polypeptide(L)'
;PNQRWSLDFVHDQMATGRRFRILNIVDDVTRECLRAVLDTSISGKRVVRELADLIAERGPPKMIVSDNGTELTSNAVLAWSVDARIDWHYIAPGKPTQNGFVESLNGRMRDELLNETLFITVRQARSILARWVDDYNNERPHSSLGYATPVAFAAELEKQRAGLNPPVASPALLRDNNGRSLVAAG
;
A
#
# COMPACT_ATOMS: atom_id res chain seq x y z
N PRO A 1 3.72 7.45 6.88
CA PRO A 1 3.60 6.33 5.94
C PRO A 1 4.28 5.06 6.46
N ASN A 2 3.87 3.90 5.96
CA ASN A 2 4.50 2.59 6.21
C ASN A 2 4.51 2.13 7.68
N GLN A 3 3.60 2.64 8.53
CA GLN A 3 3.46 2.09 9.88
C GLN A 3 2.65 0.79 9.85
N ARG A 4 1.55 0.80 9.07
CA ARG A 4 0.65 -0.34 8.92
C ARG A 4 0.01 -0.32 7.54
N TRP A 5 0.05 -1.46 6.86
CA TRP A 5 -0.70 -1.70 5.64
C TRP A 5 -1.85 -2.66 5.91
N SER A 6 -3.01 -2.34 5.39
CA SER A 6 -4.19 -3.21 5.44
C SER A 6 -4.43 -3.83 4.07
N LEU A 7 -4.71 -5.14 4.05
CA LEU A 7 -5.00 -5.90 2.84
C LEU A 7 -6.38 -6.54 2.91
N ASP A 8 -7.08 -6.55 1.76
CA ASP A 8 -8.34 -7.26 1.61
C ASP A 8 -8.67 -7.52 0.14
N PHE A 9 -9.59 -8.45 -0.11
CA PHE A 9 -10.10 -8.80 -1.43
C PHE A 9 -11.52 -8.30 -1.65
N VAL A 10 -11.75 -7.66 -2.80
CA VAL A 10 -13.10 -7.40 -3.34
C VAL A 10 -13.35 -8.35 -4.50
N HIS A 11 -14.58 -8.86 -4.58
CA HIS A 11 -14.99 -9.78 -5.64
C HIS A 11 -16.09 -9.16 -6.48
N ASP A 12 -16.01 -9.41 -7.81
CA ASP A 12 -17.04 -9.03 -8.76
C ASP A 12 -16.99 -9.95 -10.00
N GLN A 13 -17.79 -9.65 -11.02
CA GLN A 13 -17.86 -10.43 -12.25
C GLN A 13 -17.90 -9.57 -13.51
N MET A 14 -17.42 -10.13 -14.60
CA MET A 14 -17.58 -9.58 -15.95
C MET A 14 -19.02 -9.73 -16.46
N ALA A 15 -19.38 -8.98 -17.48
CA ALA A 15 -20.67 -9.15 -18.19
C ALA A 15 -20.92 -10.59 -18.67
N THR A 16 -19.85 -11.35 -18.91
CA THR A 16 -19.90 -12.78 -19.29
C THR A 16 -20.17 -13.71 -18.11
N GLY A 17 -20.32 -13.20 -16.88
CA GLY A 17 -20.44 -13.99 -15.65
C GLY A 17 -19.10 -14.52 -15.11
N ARG A 18 -17.97 -14.30 -15.80
CA ARG A 18 -16.65 -14.71 -15.30
C ARG A 18 -16.26 -13.86 -14.09
N ARG A 19 -16.05 -14.50 -12.96
CA ARG A 19 -15.64 -13.84 -11.72
C ARG A 19 -14.21 -13.32 -11.79
N PHE A 20 -13.97 -12.21 -11.13
CA PHE A 20 -12.66 -11.68 -10.82
C PHE A 20 -12.59 -11.16 -9.40
N ARG A 21 -11.40 -10.88 -8.94
CA ARG A 21 -11.16 -10.25 -7.63
C ARG A 21 -10.09 -9.19 -7.73
N ILE A 22 -10.12 -8.28 -6.78
CA ILE A 22 -9.17 -7.20 -6.64
C ILE A 22 -8.53 -7.35 -5.28
N LEU A 23 -7.21 -7.48 -5.24
CA LEU A 23 -6.41 -7.33 -4.02
C LEU A 23 -6.15 -5.86 -3.82
N ASN A 24 -6.66 -5.29 -2.72
CA ASN A 24 -6.39 -3.92 -2.33
C ASN A 24 -5.40 -3.87 -1.17
N ILE A 25 -4.43 -2.96 -1.25
CA ILE A 25 -3.43 -2.68 -0.23
C ILE A 25 -3.49 -1.19 0.09
N VAL A 26 -3.72 -0.84 1.36
CA VAL A 26 -3.89 0.53 1.84
C VAL A 26 -2.84 0.85 2.89
N ASP A 27 -2.24 2.02 2.85
CA ASP A 27 -1.51 2.58 4.00
C ASP A 27 -2.51 3.18 4.98
N ASP A 28 -2.57 2.64 6.18
CA ASP A 28 -3.56 3.05 7.18
C ASP A 28 -3.32 4.47 7.74
N VAL A 29 -2.11 5.00 7.60
CA VAL A 29 -1.77 6.35 8.04
C VAL A 29 -2.18 7.38 6.99
N THR A 30 -1.79 7.15 5.74
CA THR A 30 -2.01 8.11 4.65
C THR A 30 -3.32 7.90 3.91
N ARG A 31 -4.00 6.77 4.11
CA ARG A 31 -5.18 6.32 3.36
C ARG A 31 -4.94 6.09 1.88
N GLU A 32 -3.70 6.14 1.41
CA GLU A 32 -3.35 5.83 0.04
C GLU A 32 -3.74 4.39 -0.30
N CYS A 33 -4.44 4.20 -1.41
CA CYS A 33 -4.51 2.90 -2.08
C CYS A 33 -3.16 2.64 -2.75
N LEU A 34 -2.29 1.90 -2.06
CA LEU A 34 -0.92 1.65 -2.52
C LEU A 34 -0.87 0.73 -3.73
N ARG A 35 -1.81 -0.23 -3.78
CA ARG A 35 -1.92 -1.21 -4.86
C ARG A 35 -3.35 -1.72 -4.97
N ALA A 36 -3.85 -1.84 -6.19
CA ALA A 36 -5.08 -2.54 -6.50
C ALA A 36 -4.83 -3.49 -7.68
N VAL A 37 -4.85 -4.80 -7.42
CA VAL A 37 -4.52 -5.84 -8.41
C VAL A 37 -5.77 -6.60 -8.80
N LEU A 38 -6.23 -6.41 -10.04
CA LEU A 38 -7.38 -7.13 -10.60
C LEU A 38 -6.93 -8.35 -11.39
N ASP A 39 -7.43 -9.53 -11.01
CA ASP A 39 -7.25 -10.74 -11.79
C ASP A 39 -8.40 -11.75 -11.56
N THR A 40 -8.52 -12.73 -12.43
CA THR A 40 -9.47 -13.84 -12.27
C THR A 40 -9.00 -14.89 -11.26
N SER A 41 -7.69 -14.89 -10.96
CA SER A 41 -7.08 -15.72 -9.94
C SER A 41 -5.87 -15.00 -9.35
N ILE A 42 -5.83 -14.89 -8.01
CA ILE A 42 -4.70 -14.34 -7.27
C ILE A 42 -4.34 -15.34 -6.19
N SER A 43 -3.21 -16.01 -6.34
CA SER A 43 -2.69 -16.97 -5.37
C SER A 43 -1.84 -16.27 -4.30
N GLY A 44 -1.54 -16.93 -3.18
CA GLY A 44 -0.63 -16.41 -2.17
C GLY A 44 0.76 -16.05 -2.72
N LYS A 45 1.28 -16.82 -3.69
CA LYS A 45 2.53 -16.46 -4.40
C LYS A 45 2.42 -15.15 -5.18
N ARG A 46 1.23 -14.88 -5.74
CA ARG A 46 0.97 -13.59 -6.42
C ARG A 46 0.90 -12.46 -5.40
N VAL A 47 0.25 -12.66 -4.26
CA VAL A 47 0.22 -11.68 -3.16
C VAL A 47 1.63 -11.33 -2.73
N VAL A 48 2.48 -12.32 -2.48
CA VAL A 48 3.90 -12.12 -2.11
C VAL A 48 4.63 -11.27 -3.14
N ARG A 49 4.47 -11.56 -4.44
CA ARG A 49 5.12 -10.77 -5.50
C ARG A 49 4.68 -9.31 -5.49
N GLU A 50 3.38 -9.05 -5.40
CA GLU A 50 2.85 -7.68 -5.35
C GLU A 50 3.35 -6.90 -4.13
N LEU A 51 3.46 -7.56 -2.99
CA LEU A 51 4.02 -6.97 -1.77
C LEU A 51 5.52 -6.71 -1.89
N ALA A 52 6.28 -7.66 -2.44
CA ALA A 52 7.72 -7.48 -2.65
C ALA A 52 8.03 -6.31 -3.60
N ASP A 53 7.29 -6.22 -4.71
CA ASP A 53 7.41 -5.11 -5.66
C ASP A 53 7.06 -3.77 -4.98
N LEU A 54 5.97 -3.72 -4.21
CA LEU A 54 5.55 -2.53 -3.49
C LEU A 54 6.57 -2.10 -2.42
N ILE A 55 7.17 -3.06 -1.71
CA ILE A 55 8.23 -2.79 -0.73
C ILE A 55 9.49 -2.24 -1.40
N ALA A 56 9.84 -2.75 -2.57
CA ALA A 56 10.97 -2.22 -3.34
C ALA A 56 10.73 -0.76 -3.80
N GLU A 57 9.48 -0.40 -4.08
CA GLU A 57 9.10 0.96 -4.49
C GLU A 57 9.03 1.96 -3.32
N ARG A 58 8.50 1.54 -2.16
CA ARG A 58 8.11 2.45 -1.06
C ARG A 58 8.79 2.19 0.29
N GLY A 59 9.57 1.13 0.38
CA GLY A 59 10.10 0.62 1.65
C GLY A 59 9.09 -0.27 2.40
N PRO A 60 9.57 -1.07 3.36
CA PRO A 60 8.74 -2.02 4.10
C PRO A 60 7.81 -1.34 5.10
N PRO A 61 6.59 -1.86 5.30
CA PRO A 61 5.76 -1.48 6.43
C PRO A 61 6.31 -2.11 7.71
N LYS A 62 5.99 -1.54 8.87
CA LYS A 62 6.27 -2.18 10.15
C LYS A 62 5.33 -3.36 10.40
N MET A 63 4.10 -3.27 9.93
CA MET A 63 3.05 -4.25 10.15
C MET A 63 2.15 -4.37 8.93
N ILE A 64 1.67 -5.57 8.67
CA ILE A 64 0.59 -5.85 7.73
C ILE A 64 -0.60 -6.43 8.50
N VAL A 65 -1.80 -5.99 8.16
CA VAL A 65 -3.05 -6.53 8.70
C VAL A 65 -3.91 -7.05 7.56
N SER A 66 -4.49 -8.24 7.74
CA SER A 66 -5.40 -8.83 6.77
C SER A 66 -6.48 -9.68 7.45
N ASP A 67 -7.50 -10.04 6.69
CA ASP A 67 -8.40 -11.10 7.09
C ASP A 67 -7.72 -12.49 7.02
N ASN A 68 -8.47 -13.55 7.35
CA ASN A 68 -8.02 -14.94 7.33
C ASN A 68 -8.31 -15.62 5.98
N GLY A 69 -8.36 -14.86 4.88
CA GLY A 69 -8.54 -15.43 3.54
C GLY A 69 -7.47 -16.48 3.19
N THR A 70 -7.87 -17.51 2.46
CA THR A 70 -6.98 -18.66 2.16
C THR A 70 -5.71 -18.28 1.43
N GLU A 71 -5.76 -17.23 0.62
CA GLU A 71 -4.61 -16.69 -0.11
C GLU A 71 -3.63 -15.98 0.83
N LEU A 72 -4.17 -15.27 1.84
CA LEU A 72 -3.40 -14.49 2.80
C LEU A 72 -2.83 -15.36 3.93
N THR A 73 -3.47 -16.50 4.23
CA THR A 73 -2.99 -17.51 5.20
C THR A 73 -2.15 -18.62 4.56
N SER A 74 -1.84 -18.51 3.26
CA SER A 74 -1.08 -19.53 2.53
C SER A 74 0.36 -19.66 3.04
N ASN A 75 0.93 -20.87 2.92
CA ASN A 75 2.33 -21.12 3.28
C ASN A 75 3.31 -20.16 2.60
N ALA A 76 3.00 -19.72 1.37
CA ALA A 76 3.84 -18.76 0.66
C ALA A 76 3.88 -17.39 1.36
N VAL A 77 2.75 -16.90 1.84
CA VAL A 77 2.65 -15.63 2.57
C VAL A 77 3.29 -15.75 3.94
N LEU A 78 3.03 -16.84 4.67
CA LEU A 78 3.60 -17.09 6.00
C LEU A 78 5.13 -17.16 5.95
N ALA A 79 5.70 -17.96 5.04
CA ALA A 79 7.15 -18.06 4.89
C ALA A 79 7.77 -16.70 4.51
N TRP A 80 7.17 -16.01 3.54
CA TRP A 80 7.68 -14.71 3.08
C TRP A 80 7.63 -13.64 4.18
N SER A 81 6.58 -13.58 5.00
CA SER A 81 6.47 -12.58 6.08
C SER A 81 7.59 -12.74 7.12
N VAL A 82 7.99 -13.99 7.42
CA VAL A 82 9.12 -14.30 8.30
C VAL A 82 10.44 -13.86 7.66
N ASP A 83 10.66 -14.22 6.40
CA ASP A 83 11.91 -13.88 5.67
C ASP A 83 12.05 -12.36 5.51
N ALA A 84 10.96 -11.66 5.21
CA ALA A 84 10.91 -10.21 5.07
C ALA A 84 10.93 -9.47 6.42
N ARG A 85 10.83 -10.19 7.55
CA ARG A 85 10.74 -9.63 8.92
C ARG A 85 9.61 -8.63 9.09
N ILE A 86 8.45 -8.93 8.48
CA ILE A 86 7.24 -8.12 8.56
C ILE A 86 6.31 -8.74 9.59
N ASP A 87 5.85 -7.92 10.52
CA ASP A 87 4.86 -8.31 11.52
C ASP A 87 3.47 -8.43 10.83
N TRP A 88 3.00 -9.66 10.62
CA TRP A 88 1.74 -9.93 9.95
C TRP A 88 0.65 -10.34 10.94
N HIS A 89 -0.38 -9.52 11.04
CA HIS A 89 -1.51 -9.72 11.93
C HIS A 89 -2.76 -10.12 11.17
N TYR A 90 -3.39 -11.19 11.59
CA TYR A 90 -4.71 -11.59 11.12
C TYR A 90 -5.77 -11.01 12.05
N ILE A 91 -6.83 -10.42 11.48
CA ILE A 91 -7.94 -9.92 12.28
C ILE A 91 -8.64 -11.07 13.02
N ALA A 92 -9.07 -10.81 14.25
CA ALA A 92 -9.85 -11.77 15.00
C ALA A 92 -11.23 -12.00 14.35
N PRO A 93 -11.73 -13.23 14.30
CA PRO A 93 -13.07 -13.50 13.81
C PRO A 93 -14.12 -12.59 14.49
N GLY A 94 -14.99 -11.97 13.71
CA GLY A 94 -16.03 -11.07 14.20
C GLY A 94 -15.57 -9.67 14.62
N LYS A 95 -14.31 -9.27 14.30
CA LYS A 95 -13.80 -7.91 14.56
C LYS A 95 -13.38 -7.19 13.28
N PRO A 96 -14.30 -6.88 12.36
CA PRO A 96 -13.99 -6.24 11.09
C PRO A 96 -13.33 -4.86 11.28
N THR A 97 -13.64 -4.15 12.36
CA THR A 97 -13.04 -2.83 12.66
C THR A 97 -11.51 -2.85 12.70
N GLN A 98 -10.88 -4.02 12.89
CA GLN A 98 -9.43 -4.16 12.87
C GLN A 98 -8.84 -3.97 11.45
N ASN A 99 -9.65 -4.13 10.39
CA ASN A 99 -9.28 -3.92 8.99
C ASN A 99 -10.07 -2.77 8.32
N GLY A 100 -10.65 -1.87 9.13
CA GLY A 100 -11.63 -0.88 8.72
C GLY A 100 -11.17 0.09 7.62
N PHE A 101 -9.86 0.31 7.42
CA PHE A 101 -9.37 1.24 6.40
C PHE A 101 -9.49 0.66 4.99
N VAL A 102 -9.04 -0.57 4.79
CA VAL A 102 -9.19 -1.24 3.49
C VAL A 102 -10.66 -1.60 3.24
N GLU A 103 -11.44 -1.93 4.29
CA GLU A 103 -12.89 -2.13 4.15
C GLU A 103 -13.60 -0.86 3.69
N SER A 104 -13.21 0.31 4.21
CA SER A 104 -13.74 1.60 3.75
C SER A 104 -13.39 1.90 2.29
N LEU A 105 -12.15 1.61 1.87
CA LEU A 105 -11.76 1.68 0.45
C LEU A 105 -12.63 0.75 -0.40
N ASN A 106 -12.79 -0.51 0.03
CA ASN A 106 -13.56 -1.53 -0.66
C ASN A 106 -15.04 -1.13 -0.81
N GLY A 107 -15.62 -0.55 0.24
CA GLY A 107 -16.99 -0.01 0.18
C GLY A 107 -17.13 1.06 -0.89
N ARG A 108 -16.25 2.06 -0.89
CA ARG A 108 -16.24 3.12 -1.91
C ARG A 108 -16.00 2.58 -3.32
N MET A 109 -15.04 1.66 -3.48
CA MET A 109 -14.78 1.02 -4.76
C MET A 109 -16.01 0.27 -5.27
N ARG A 110 -16.75 -0.39 -4.38
CA ARG A 110 -18.00 -1.07 -4.74
C ARG A 110 -19.05 -0.07 -5.19
N ASP A 111 -19.30 0.96 -4.41
CA ASP A 111 -20.39 1.92 -4.68
C ASP A 111 -20.10 2.78 -5.91
N GLU A 112 -18.88 3.22 -6.11
CA GLU A 112 -18.51 4.21 -7.13
C GLU A 112 -18.00 3.60 -8.44
N LEU A 113 -17.53 2.34 -8.39
CA LEU A 113 -16.91 1.69 -9.54
C LEU A 113 -17.59 0.37 -9.92
N LEU A 114 -17.66 -0.59 -8.98
CA LEU A 114 -18.05 -1.95 -9.32
C LEU A 114 -19.55 -2.02 -9.63
N ASN A 115 -20.40 -1.37 -8.84
CA ASN A 115 -21.84 -1.33 -9.06
C ASN A 115 -22.25 -0.46 -10.27
N GLU A 116 -21.39 0.50 -10.65
CA GLU A 116 -21.69 1.46 -11.72
C GLU A 116 -21.09 1.06 -13.08
N THR A 117 -20.29 -0.02 -13.13
CA THR A 117 -19.53 -0.36 -14.34
C THR A 117 -19.80 -1.79 -14.81
N LEU A 118 -20.20 -1.93 -16.07
CA LEU A 118 -20.27 -3.23 -16.74
C LEU A 118 -18.90 -3.58 -17.35
N PHE A 119 -18.20 -4.52 -16.75
CA PHE A 119 -16.88 -4.94 -17.23
C PHE A 119 -16.98 -5.99 -18.34
N ILE A 120 -16.40 -5.70 -19.50
CA ILE A 120 -16.42 -6.59 -20.67
C ILE A 120 -15.18 -7.48 -20.74
N THR A 121 -14.01 -6.91 -20.45
CA THR A 121 -12.72 -7.63 -20.48
C THR A 121 -11.86 -7.30 -19.26
N VAL A 122 -10.98 -8.23 -18.87
CA VAL A 122 -10.00 -8.01 -17.79
C VAL A 122 -9.11 -6.79 -18.08
N ARG A 123 -8.72 -6.59 -19.34
CA ARG A 123 -7.90 -5.42 -19.73
C ARG A 123 -8.64 -4.12 -19.49
N GLN A 124 -9.89 -4.03 -19.93
CA GLN A 124 -10.75 -2.86 -19.68
C GLN A 124 -10.92 -2.63 -18.18
N ALA A 125 -11.26 -3.67 -17.41
CA ALA A 125 -11.46 -3.58 -15.98
C ALA A 125 -10.20 -3.06 -15.26
N ARG A 126 -9.02 -3.55 -15.62
CA ARG A 126 -7.74 -3.03 -15.07
C ARG A 126 -7.51 -1.56 -15.40
N SER A 127 -7.81 -1.13 -16.62
CA SER A 127 -7.64 0.27 -17.02
C SER A 127 -8.60 1.21 -16.27
N ILE A 128 -9.84 0.77 -16.06
CA ILE A 128 -10.84 1.54 -15.32
C ILE A 128 -10.46 1.60 -13.83
N LEU A 129 -10.05 0.47 -13.25
CA LEU A 129 -9.58 0.41 -11.86
C LEU A 129 -8.38 1.32 -11.64
N ALA A 130 -7.39 1.32 -12.54
CA ALA A 130 -6.22 2.17 -12.41
C ALA A 130 -6.58 3.66 -12.37
N ARG A 131 -7.51 4.12 -13.21
CA ARG A 131 -8.01 5.51 -13.20
C ARG A 131 -8.76 5.84 -11.92
N TRP A 132 -9.58 4.90 -11.41
CA TRP A 132 -10.30 5.10 -10.15
C TRP A 132 -9.34 5.23 -8.96
N VAL A 133 -8.27 4.40 -8.92
CA VAL A 133 -7.24 4.47 -7.88
C VAL A 133 -6.46 5.79 -7.96
N ASP A 134 -6.13 6.22 -9.16
CA ASP A 134 -5.45 7.50 -9.38
C ASP A 134 -6.30 8.68 -8.89
N ASP A 135 -7.57 8.73 -9.27
CA ASP A 135 -8.55 9.72 -8.81
C ASP A 135 -8.73 9.66 -7.28
N TYR A 136 -8.87 8.46 -6.70
CA TYR A 136 -8.99 8.26 -5.26
C TYR A 136 -7.80 8.85 -4.49
N ASN A 137 -6.58 8.63 -4.97
CA ASN A 137 -5.37 9.05 -4.29
C ASN A 137 -5.04 10.54 -4.49
N ASN A 138 -5.32 11.09 -5.67
CA ASN A 138 -4.84 12.42 -6.07
C ASN A 138 -5.91 13.51 -6.04
N GLU A 139 -7.20 13.16 -6.26
CA GLU A 139 -8.25 14.16 -6.47
C GLU A 139 -9.29 14.20 -5.35
N ARG A 140 -9.40 13.17 -4.51
CA ARG A 140 -10.45 13.07 -3.51
C ARG A 140 -10.01 13.55 -2.15
N PRO A 141 -10.64 14.61 -1.59
CA PRO A 141 -10.38 15.03 -0.24
C PRO A 141 -10.99 14.04 0.77
N HIS A 142 -10.23 13.70 1.81
CA HIS A 142 -10.65 12.83 2.88
C HIS A 142 -10.85 13.61 4.18
N SER A 143 -12.04 13.55 4.77
CA SER A 143 -12.34 14.25 6.03
C SER A 143 -11.40 13.83 7.17
N SER A 144 -11.03 12.54 7.23
CA SER A 144 -10.08 12.01 8.20
C SER A 144 -8.64 12.50 8.03
N LEU A 145 -8.32 13.15 6.90
CA LEU A 145 -7.02 13.75 6.57
C LEU A 145 -7.08 15.28 6.53
N GLY A 146 -8.06 15.88 7.21
CA GLY A 146 -8.25 17.33 7.16
C GLY A 146 -8.62 17.84 5.76
N TYR A 147 -9.34 17.04 4.99
CA TYR A 147 -9.72 17.31 3.59
C TYR A 147 -8.54 17.35 2.60
N ALA A 148 -7.35 16.88 2.99
CA ALA A 148 -6.29 16.61 2.04
C ALA A 148 -6.59 15.34 1.23
N THR A 149 -6.01 15.23 0.03
CA THR A 149 -5.98 13.96 -0.70
C THR A 149 -4.95 13.03 -0.06
N PRO A 150 -5.08 11.69 -0.19
CA PRO A 150 -4.11 10.74 0.35
C PRO A 150 -2.66 11.05 -0.01
N VAL A 151 -2.37 11.33 -1.28
CA VAL A 151 -1.03 11.66 -1.75
C VAL A 151 -0.52 12.99 -1.18
N ALA A 152 -1.36 14.03 -1.13
CA ALA A 152 -0.96 15.32 -0.55
C ALA A 152 -0.65 15.19 0.95
N PHE A 153 -1.45 14.42 1.67
CA PHE A 153 -1.22 14.14 3.09
C PHE A 153 0.07 13.34 3.32
N ALA A 154 0.33 12.32 2.50
CA ALA A 154 1.56 11.53 2.56
C ALA A 154 2.80 12.41 2.34
N ALA A 155 2.78 13.28 1.31
CA ALA A 155 3.87 14.19 0.99
C ALA A 155 4.15 15.19 2.14
N GLU A 156 3.10 15.69 2.80
CA GLU A 156 3.26 16.59 3.95
C GLU A 156 3.90 15.88 5.15
N LEU A 157 3.49 14.64 5.45
CA LEU A 157 4.11 13.83 6.50
C LEU A 157 5.59 13.56 6.22
N GLU A 158 5.97 13.32 4.97
CA GLU A 158 7.37 13.10 4.59
C GLU A 158 8.21 14.35 4.77
N LYS A 159 7.69 15.54 4.39
CA LYS A 159 8.35 16.83 4.65
C LYS A 159 8.57 17.06 6.14
N GLN A 160 7.57 16.80 6.97
CA GLN A 160 7.68 16.96 8.41
C GLN A 160 8.74 16.02 9.01
N ARG A 161 8.80 14.76 8.55
CA ARG A 161 9.83 13.81 8.97
C ARG A 161 11.24 14.23 8.54
N ALA A 162 11.39 14.73 7.32
CA ALA A 162 12.68 15.26 6.83
C ALA A 162 13.11 16.51 7.60
N GLY A 163 12.18 17.37 7.99
CA GLY A 163 12.46 18.55 8.83
C GLY A 163 12.87 18.21 10.26
N LEU A 164 12.35 17.08 10.80
CA LEU A 164 12.72 16.60 12.14
C LEU A 164 14.08 15.86 12.18
N ASN A 165 14.49 15.29 11.05
CA ASN A 165 15.75 14.58 10.89
C ASN A 165 16.49 15.15 9.66
N PRO A 166 17.03 16.37 9.72
CA PRO A 166 17.81 16.88 8.61
C PRO A 166 19.00 15.94 8.37
N PRO A 167 19.39 15.69 7.11
CA PRO A 167 20.55 14.86 6.84
C PRO A 167 21.75 15.43 7.58
N VAL A 168 22.42 14.60 8.39
CA VAL A 168 23.66 14.99 9.04
C VAL A 168 24.61 15.38 7.93
N ALA A 169 24.96 16.66 7.87
CA ALA A 169 25.93 17.14 6.89
C ALA A 169 27.19 16.30 7.07
N SER A 170 27.59 15.55 6.04
CA SER A 170 28.88 14.86 6.05
C SER A 170 29.93 15.89 6.41
N PRO A 171 30.81 15.65 7.39
CA PRO A 171 31.87 16.59 7.74
C PRO A 171 32.64 16.89 6.45
N ALA A 172 32.66 18.16 6.06
CA ALA A 172 33.46 18.60 4.93
C ALA A 172 34.88 18.16 5.18
N LEU A 173 35.44 17.33 4.30
CA LEU A 173 36.83 16.98 4.32
C LEU A 173 37.62 18.26 4.19
N LEU A 174 38.05 18.81 5.31
CA LEU A 174 39.00 19.92 5.33
C LEU A 174 40.32 19.41 4.70
N ARG A 175 40.59 19.92 3.52
CA ARG A 175 41.90 19.71 2.85
C ARG A 175 42.84 20.82 3.29
N ASP A 176 44.05 20.44 3.64
CA ASP A 176 45.15 21.41 3.84
C ASP A 176 45.51 22.09 2.50
N ASN A 177 46.29 23.14 2.57
CA ASN A 177 46.77 23.88 1.39
C ASN A 177 47.60 23.03 0.41
N ASN A 178 47.89 21.77 0.75
CA ASN A 178 48.64 20.79 -0.05
C ASN A 178 47.75 19.63 -0.54
N GLY A 179 46.41 19.70 -0.37
CA GLY A 179 45.45 18.73 -0.88
C GLY A 179 45.36 17.42 -0.08
N ARG A 180 45.91 17.33 1.13
CA ARG A 180 45.87 16.13 2.00
C ARG A 180 44.67 16.19 2.93
N SER A 181 43.99 15.03 3.08
CA SER A 181 42.87 14.87 4.01
C SER A 181 43.37 14.88 5.46
N LEU A 182 42.88 15.82 6.27
CA LEU A 182 43.04 15.83 7.70
C LEU A 182 41.99 14.91 8.34
N VAL A 183 42.41 13.82 8.95
CA VAL A 183 41.56 12.97 9.80
C VAL A 183 41.54 13.62 11.18
N ALA A 184 40.40 14.11 11.62
CA ALA A 184 40.23 14.57 13.00
C ALA A 184 40.29 13.35 13.93
N ALA A 185 41.33 13.25 14.74
CA ALA A 185 41.40 12.35 15.87
C ALA A 185 40.59 12.96 17.03
N GLY A 186 39.62 12.22 17.56
CA GLY A 186 38.79 12.54 18.72
C GLY A 186 38.10 11.31 19.19
#